data_6f37d743143cd8c1bd85de196dd6578a
#
_entry.id   6f37d743143cd8c1bd85de196dd6578a
#
_cell.length_a   1.000
_cell.length_b   1.000
_cell.length_c   1.000
_cell.angle_alpha   90.00
_cell.angle_beta   90.00
_cell.angle_gamma   90.00
#
_symmetry.space_group_name_H-M   'P 1'
#
loop_
_entity.id
_entity.type
_entity.pdbx_description
1 polymer ?
#
loop_
_entity_poly.entity_id
_entity_poly.type
_entity_poly.pdbx_seq_one_letter_code
_entity_poly.pdbx_strand_id
1 'polypeptide(L)'
;NTRSRGLGDVYKRQLNTHSSLIVAEGYMDVIALSQENFKASVAPLGTAITVEQLALIWRISPSPVVALDGDRAGVNAAYRLIDLALPLIETGKTINFALMPEGYDPDDLIKERGRDAMQNLVDSAISFGDMIWKRETEGFSFADPEAKAVLDKKLNQALSHVRDKQLKYYYQQHFKDIKWNKFIKKSVKK
;
A
#
# COMPACT_ATOMS: atom_id res chain seq x y z
N ASN A 1 19.81 3.56 -35.65
CA ASN A 1 19.97 3.05 -34.29
C ASN A 1 18.79 3.48 -33.43
N THR A 2 17.62 2.93 -33.69
CA THR A 2 16.43 3.08 -32.84
C THR A 2 16.56 2.10 -31.67
N ARG A 3 17.27 2.51 -30.63
CA ARG A 3 17.17 1.83 -29.34
C ARG A 3 15.71 1.93 -28.87
N SER A 4 15.04 0.79 -28.79
CA SER A 4 13.78 0.64 -28.09
C SER A 4 13.96 1.26 -26.69
N ARG A 5 13.40 2.45 -26.49
CA ARG A 5 13.32 3.06 -25.17
C ARG A 5 12.34 2.21 -24.37
N GLY A 6 12.83 1.53 -23.33
CA GLY A 6 12.01 0.66 -22.52
C GLY A 6 10.81 1.44 -21.93
N LEU A 7 9.70 0.75 -21.72
CA LEU A 7 8.47 1.29 -21.10
C LEU A 7 8.78 2.15 -19.87
N GLY A 8 9.77 1.77 -19.06
CA GLY A 8 10.21 2.49 -17.88
C GLY A 8 10.73 3.92 -18.14
N ASP A 9 11.33 4.19 -19.30
CA ASP A 9 11.85 5.54 -19.62
C ASP A 9 10.73 6.49 -20.05
N VAL A 10 9.65 5.96 -20.63
CA VAL A 10 8.46 6.73 -20.98
C VAL A 10 7.74 7.15 -19.71
N TYR A 11 7.53 6.22 -18.76
CA TYR A 11 6.87 6.51 -17.48
C TYR A 11 7.68 7.45 -16.59
N LYS A 12 9.00 7.32 -16.49
CA LYS A 12 9.86 8.26 -15.75
C LYS A 12 9.75 9.72 -16.22
N ARG A 13 9.48 9.94 -17.50
CA ARG A 13 9.27 11.30 -18.05
C ARG A 13 7.87 11.85 -17.78
N GLN A 14 6.90 10.99 -17.50
CA GLN A 14 5.52 11.39 -17.17
C GLN A 14 5.33 11.68 -15.67
N LEU A 15 6.21 11.18 -14.82
CA LEU A 15 6.29 11.56 -13.41
C LEU A 15 6.87 12.98 -13.32
N ASN A 16 6.04 13.99 -13.61
CA ASN A 16 6.28 15.31 -13.07
C ASN A 16 6.31 15.19 -11.54
N THR A 17 7.12 15.98 -10.88
CA THR A 17 7.56 15.94 -9.47
C THR A 17 6.44 15.84 -8.41
N HIS A 18 5.18 15.66 -8.78
CA HIS A 18 4.01 15.59 -7.89
C HIS A 18 3.00 14.48 -8.20
N SER A 19 3.27 13.57 -9.15
CA SER A 19 2.33 12.48 -9.47
C SER A 19 2.86 11.17 -8.93
N SER A 20 2.18 10.58 -7.95
CA SER A 20 2.45 9.22 -7.48
C SER A 20 2.15 8.21 -8.58
N LEU A 21 3.00 7.17 -8.74
CA LEU A 21 2.68 6.03 -9.59
C LEU A 21 1.52 5.27 -8.94
N ILE A 22 0.43 5.10 -9.67
CA ILE A 22 -0.72 4.31 -9.24
C ILE A 22 -0.64 2.91 -9.89
N VAL A 23 -0.75 1.88 -9.08
CA VAL A 23 -0.82 0.50 -9.54
C VAL A 23 -2.23 0.00 -9.26
N ALA A 24 -3.02 -0.24 -10.30
CA ALA A 24 -4.38 -0.77 -10.20
C ALA A 24 -4.41 -2.27 -10.51
N GLU A 25 -5.51 -2.96 -10.25
CA GLU A 25 -5.62 -4.41 -10.50
C GLU A 25 -5.83 -4.72 -11.99
N GLY A 26 -6.67 -3.94 -12.67
CA GLY A 26 -7.10 -4.17 -14.04
C GLY A 26 -6.70 -3.07 -15.03
N TYR A 27 -6.72 -3.44 -16.32
CA TYR A 27 -6.46 -2.47 -17.39
C TYR A 27 -7.61 -1.46 -17.58
N MET A 28 -8.84 -1.82 -17.21
CA MET A 28 -9.98 -0.89 -17.26
C MET A 28 -9.79 0.25 -16.26
N ASP A 29 -9.31 -0.06 -15.05
CA ASP A 29 -8.96 0.94 -14.06
C ASP A 29 -7.87 1.89 -14.56
N VAL A 30 -6.84 1.34 -15.22
CA VAL A 30 -5.76 2.17 -15.80
C VAL A 30 -6.30 3.09 -16.89
N ILE A 31 -7.26 2.64 -17.71
CA ILE A 31 -7.91 3.48 -18.72
C ILE A 31 -8.69 4.60 -18.04
N ALA A 32 -9.53 4.28 -17.06
CA ALA A 32 -10.32 5.27 -16.32
C ALA A 32 -9.42 6.30 -15.60
N LEU A 33 -8.39 5.84 -14.89
CA LEU A 33 -7.38 6.69 -14.27
C LEU A 33 -6.70 7.62 -15.29
N SER A 34 -6.32 7.08 -16.45
CA SER A 34 -5.66 7.85 -17.51
C SER A 34 -6.56 8.92 -18.11
N GLN A 35 -7.84 8.63 -18.32
CA GLN A 35 -8.84 9.58 -18.81
C GLN A 35 -9.01 10.77 -17.86
N GLU A 36 -8.90 10.53 -16.56
CA GLU A 36 -8.96 11.55 -15.51
C GLU A 36 -7.59 12.16 -15.16
N ASN A 37 -6.63 12.08 -16.09
CA ASN A 37 -5.29 12.65 -15.94
C ASN A 37 -4.41 12.07 -14.82
N PHE A 38 -4.69 10.87 -14.32
CA PHE A 38 -3.74 10.08 -13.54
C PHE A 38 -2.76 9.37 -14.50
N LYS A 39 -1.88 10.16 -15.13
CA LYS A 39 -1.02 9.71 -16.27
C LYS A 39 0.00 8.63 -15.89
N ALA A 40 0.34 8.51 -14.62
CA ALA A 40 1.26 7.51 -14.11
C ALA A 40 0.48 6.36 -13.46
N SER A 41 -0.26 5.58 -14.26
CA SER A 41 -1.01 4.40 -13.81
C SER A 41 -0.62 3.17 -14.60
N VAL A 42 -0.53 2.02 -13.91
CA VAL A 42 -0.15 0.72 -14.48
C VAL A 42 -0.96 -0.39 -13.84
N ALA A 43 -1.07 -1.54 -14.53
CA ALA A 43 -1.66 -2.76 -13.96
C ALA A 43 -0.77 -3.98 -14.24
N PRO A 44 -0.70 -4.97 -13.32
CA PRO A 44 0.04 -6.22 -13.50
C PRO A 44 -0.69 -7.23 -14.41
N LEU A 45 -1.81 -6.85 -15.04
CA LEU A 45 -2.61 -7.62 -16.00
C LEU A 45 -3.02 -9.01 -15.49
N GLY A 46 -4.12 -9.05 -14.74
CA GLY A 46 -4.85 -10.28 -14.43
C GLY A 46 -4.17 -11.24 -13.45
N THR A 47 -3.09 -10.81 -12.82
CA THR A 47 -2.37 -11.61 -11.81
C THR A 47 -1.97 -10.77 -10.61
N ALA A 48 -1.74 -11.41 -9.47
CA ALA A 48 -1.10 -10.76 -8.33
C ALA A 48 0.28 -10.22 -8.74
N ILE A 49 0.71 -9.11 -8.12
CA ILE A 49 2.04 -8.52 -8.34
C ILE A 49 3.11 -9.56 -7.99
N THR A 50 4.06 -9.80 -8.91
CA THR A 50 5.22 -10.67 -8.67
C THR A 50 6.40 -9.90 -8.11
N VAL A 51 7.44 -10.62 -7.65
CA VAL A 51 8.71 -10.03 -7.17
C VAL A 51 9.35 -9.14 -8.24
N GLU A 52 9.39 -9.62 -9.48
CA GLU A 52 9.98 -8.92 -10.62
C GLU A 52 9.19 -7.65 -10.95
N GLN A 53 7.86 -7.74 -10.92
CA GLN A 53 6.98 -6.58 -11.14
C GLN A 53 7.13 -5.55 -10.01
N LEU A 54 7.19 -5.98 -8.75
CA LEU A 54 7.42 -5.07 -7.63
C LEU A 54 8.78 -4.37 -7.73
N ALA A 55 9.83 -5.10 -8.10
CA ALA A 55 11.14 -4.52 -8.34
C ALA A 55 11.11 -3.49 -9.48
N LEU A 56 10.35 -3.76 -10.55
CA LEU A 56 10.18 -2.82 -11.66
C LEU A 56 9.39 -1.56 -11.22
N ILE A 57 8.32 -1.74 -10.46
CA ILE A 57 7.50 -0.65 -9.89
C ILE A 57 8.40 0.28 -9.05
N TRP A 58 9.23 -0.26 -8.16
CA TRP A 58 10.14 0.53 -7.33
C TRP A 58 11.27 1.23 -8.12
N ARG A 59 11.64 0.72 -9.29
CA ARG A 59 12.56 1.43 -10.19
C ARG A 59 11.93 2.66 -10.82
N ILE A 60 10.60 2.67 -10.99
CA ILE A 60 9.83 3.79 -11.56
C ILE A 60 9.48 4.79 -10.46
N SER A 61 8.94 4.32 -9.35
CA SER A 61 8.55 5.13 -8.20
C SER A 61 8.96 4.43 -6.90
N PRO A 62 9.71 5.09 -6.01
CA PRO A 62 10.08 4.50 -4.72
C PRO A 62 8.92 4.43 -3.74
N SER A 63 7.83 5.13 -4.00
CA SER A 63 6.64 5.21 -3.14
C SER A 63 5.35 5.11 -3.97
N PRO A 64 5.09 3.97 -4.64
CA PRO A 64 3.88 3.78 -5.42
C PRO A 64 2.65 3.70 -4.52
N VAL A 65 1.48 4.03 -5.11
CA VAL A 65 0.18 3.81 -4.50
C VAL A 65 -0.49 2.63 -5.21
N VAL A 66 -0.84 1.60 -4.47
CA VAL A 66 -1.59 0.44 -4.99
C VAL A 66 -3.06 0.68 -4.72
N ALA A 67 -3.84 0.87 -5.77
CA ALA A 67 -5.28 1.03 -5.74
C ALA A 67 -5.93 -0.36 -5.83
N LEU A 68 -6.73 -0.69 -4.85
CA LEU A 68 -7.33 -2.01 -4.66
C LEU A 68 -8.84 -1.87 -4.47
N ASP A 69 -9.56 -2.87 -4.96
CA ASP A 69 -11.02 -2.92 -4.86
C ASP A 69 -11.51 -2.84 -3.41
N GLY A 70 -12.69 -2.27 -3.24
CA GLY A 70 -13.34 -2.07 -1.93
C GLY A 70 -14.03 -3.31 -1.38
N ASP A 71 -13.47 -4.50 -1.64
CA ASP A 71 -14.03 -5.76 -1.22
C ASP A 71 -13.01 -6.61 -0.42
N ARG A 72 -13.42 -7.80 -0.02
CA ARG A 72 -12.55 -8.73 0.70
C ARG A 72 -11.39 -9.24 -0.17
N ALA A 73 -11.58 -9.34 -1.47
CA ALA A 73 -10.53 -9.79 -2.39
C ALA A 73 -9.42 -8.74 -2.50
N GLY A 74 -9.76 -7.45 -2.63
CA GLY A 74 -8.80 -6.35 -2.65
C GLY A 74 -8.03 -6.22 -1.34
N VAL A 75 -8.70 -6.37 -0.18
CA VAL A 75 -7.99 -6.41 1.13
C VAL A 75 -7.02 -7.59 1.20
N ASN A 76 -7.43 -8.78 0.75
CA ASN A 76 -6.55 -9.93 0.70
C ASN A 76 -5.39 -9.76 -0.30
N ALA A 77 -5.61 -9.03 -1.39
CA ALA A 77 -4.53 -8.67 -2.33
C ALA A 77 -3.50 -7.76 -1.66
N ALA A 78 -3.94 -6.77 -0.86
CA ALA A 78 -3.04 -5.96 -0.05
C ALA A 78 -2.19 -6.81 0.90
N TYR A 79 -2.80 -7.78 1.59
CA TYR A 79 -2.11 -8.65 2.54
C TYR A 79 -1.08 -9.57 1.86
N ARG A 80 -1.41 -10.13 0.69
CA ARG A 80 -0.45 -10.89 -0.12
C ARG A 80 0.72 -10.02 -0.58
N LEU A 81 0.44 -8.77 -0.99
CA LEU A 81 1.49 -7.84 -1.39
C LEU A 81 2.41 -7.46 -0.22
N ILE A 82 1.88 -7.33 1.01
CA ILE A 82 2.71 -7.14 2.21
C ILE A 82 3.68 -8.33 2.37
N ASP A 83 3.19 -9.56 2.31
CA ASP A 83 4.03 -10.75 2.49
C ASP A 83 5.13 -10.84 1.42
N LEU A 84 4.79 -10.49 0.18
CA LEU A 84 5.76 -10.41 -0.91
C LEU A 84 6.82 -9.32 -0.67
N ALA A 85 6.40 -8.15 -0.18
CA ALA A 85 7.25 -6.98 -0.07
C ALA A 85 8.15 -6.99 1.18
N LEU A 86 7.72 -7.59 2.29
CA LEU A 86 8.45 -7.60 3.57
C LEU A 86 9.92 -8.02 3.44
N PRO A 87 10.29 -9.09 2.71
CA PRO A 87 11.69 -9.49 2.54
C PRO A 87 12.47 -8.62 1.55
N LEU A 88 11.81 -7.76 0.79
CA LEU A 88 12.37 -6.98 -0.32
C LEU A 88 12.45 -5.49 -0.03
N ILE A 89 11.64 -5.01 0.95
CA ILE A 89 11.57 -3.60 1.29
C ILE A 89 12.85 -3.14 1.97
N GLU A 90 13.33 -1.96 1.56
CA GLU A 90 14.56 -1.36 2.07
C GLU A 90 14.39 0.15 2.24
N THR A 91 15.30 0.76 2.98
CA THR A 91 15.32 2.22 3.19
C THR A 91 15.21 2.97 1.86
N GLY A 92 14.27 3.92 1.78
CA GLY A 92 13.97 4.68 0.58
C GLY A 92 12.90 4.07 -0.32
N LYS A 93 12.39 2.88 -0.02
CA LYS A 93 11.27 2.25 -0.73
C LYS A 93 10.09 2.04 0.21
N THR A 94 8.88 2.22 -0.31
CA THR A 94 7.63 1.91 0.40
C THR A 94 6.55 1.48 -0.58
N ILE A 95 5.37 1.17 -0.07
CA ILE A 95 4.12 0.97 -0.81
C ILE A 95 3.03 1.65 0.00
N ASN A 96 2.15 2.39 -0.65
CA ASN A 96 0.95 2.92 -0.04
C ASN A 96 -0.27 2.23 -0.66
N PHE A 97 -1.36 2.12 0.10
CA PHE A 97 -2.55 1.39 -0.30
C PHE A 97 -3.76 2.32 -0.31
N ALA A 98 -4.36 2.52 -1.47
CA ALA A 98 -5.64 3.19 -1.65
C ALA A 98 -6.73 2.11 -1.76
N LEU A 99 -7.44 1.85 -0.66
CA LEU A 99 -8.57 0.91 -0.67
C LEU A 99 -9.83 1.67 -1.11
N MET A 100 -10.47 1.21 -2.17
CA MET A 100 -11.73 1.78 -2.62
C MET A 100 -12.82 1.61 -1.56
N PRO A 101 -13.85 2.44 -1.56
CA PRO A 101 -15.06 2.21 -0.76
C PRO A 101 -15.70 0.86 -1.10
N GLU A 102 -16.44 0.28 -0.16
CA GLU A 102 -17.11 -1.01 -0.35
C GLU A 102 -17.96 -1.03 -1.62
N GLY A 103 -17.72 -2.04 -2.46
CA GLY A 103 -18.42 -2.26 -3.73
C GLY A 103 -17.90 -1.44 -4.91
N TYR A 104 -16.81 -0.70 -4.75
CA TYR A 104 -16.20 0.07 -5.84
C TYR A 104 -14.85 -0.52 -6.25
N ASP A 105 -14.57 -0.45 -7.54
CA ASP A 105 -13.24 -0.43 -8.11
C ASP A 105 -12.82 1.03 -8.50
N PRO A 106 -11.59 1.28 -8.95
CA PRO A 106 -11.17 2.60 -9.39
C PRO A 106 -12.00 3.18 -10.54
N ASP A 107 -12.42 2.36 -11.51
CA ASP A 107 -13.23 2.76 -12.67
C ASP A 107 -14.63 3.22 -12.20
N ASP A 108 -15.31 2.41 -11.37
CA ASP A 108 -16.63 2.73 -10.83
C ASP A 108 -16.57 3.98 -9.94
N LEU A 109 -15.56 4.11 -9.08
CA LEU A 109 -15.40 5.30 -8.24
C LEU A 109 -15.26 6.57 -9.07
N ILE A 110 -14.45 6.54 -10.12
CA ILE A 110 -14.22 7.69 -11.00
C ILE A 110 -15.51 8.04 -11.74
N LYS A 111 -16.23 7.05 -12.28
CA LYS A 111 -17.50 7.26 -13.01
C LYS A 111 -18.58 7.89 -12.14
N GLU A 112 -18.72 7.42 -10.90
CA GLU A 112 -19.82 7.85 -10.03
C GLU A 112 -19.48 9.08 -9.19
N ARG A 113 -18.23 9.22 -8.74
CA ARG A 113 -17.82 10.27 -7.78
C ARG A 113 -16.77 11.23 -8.32
N GLY A 114 -16.27 10.98 -9.52
CA GLY A 114 -15.35 11.85 -10.22
C GLY A 114 -13.90 11.76 -9.73
N ARG A 115 -13.04 12.51 -10.43
CA ARG A 115 -11.60 12.57 -10.22
C ARG A 115 -11.19 12.92 -8.77
N ASP A 116 -11.88 13.88 -8.16
CA ASP A 116 -11.50 14.38 -6.83
C ASP A 116 -11.67 13.33 -5.75
N ALA A 117 -12.68 12.45 -5.86
CA ALA A 117 -12.84 11.32 -4.94
C ALA A 117 -11.66 10.36 -5.03
N MET A 118 -11.20 10.03 -6.24
CA MET A 118 -10.01 9.20 -6.45
C MET A 118 -8.73 9.87 -5.94
N GLN A 119 -8.56 11.18 -6.21
CA GLN A 119 -7.40 11.94 -5.72
C GLN A 119 -7.33 11.93 -4.19
N ASN A 120 -8.44 12.14 -3.51
CA ASN A 120 -8.51 12.09 -2.04
C ASN A 120 -8.09 10.73 -1.48
N LEU A 121 -8.45 9.63 -2.15
CA LEU A 121 -8.01 8.29 -1.75
C LEU A 121 -6.51 8.08 -1.97
N VAL A 122 -5.97 8.57 -3.07
CA VAL A 122 -4.52 8.55 -3.33
C VAL A 122 -3.76 9.35 -2.28
N ASP A 123 -4.24 10.56 -1.95
CA ASP A 123 -3.60 11.46 -0.98
C ASP A 123 -3.70 10.93 0.45
N SER A 124 -4.76 10.19 0.78
CA SER A 124 -4.98 9.55 2.07
C SER A 124 -4.60 8.08 2.12
N ALA A 125 -3.81 7.61 1.15
CA ALA A 125 -3.42 6.21 1.05
C ALA A 125 -2.75 5.70 2.35
N ILE A 126 -3.12 4.50 2.74
CA ILE A 126 -2.64 3.85 3.97
C ILE A 126 -1.16 3.48 3.79
N SER A 127 -0.31 3.86 4.71
CA SER A 127 1.11 3.52 4.67
C SER A 127 1.35 2.01 4.79
N PHE A 128 2.51 1.53 4.34
CA PHE A 128 2.89 0.12 4.46
C PHE A 128 2.87 -0.36 5.91
N GLY A 129 3.39 0.44 6.84
CA GLY A 129 3.38 0.12 8.27
C GLY A 129 1.96 0.06 8.86
N ASP A 130 1.10 1.02 8.50
CA ASP A 130 -0.29 1.04 8.95
C ASP A 130 -1.10 -0.12 8.35
N MET A 131 -0.78 -0.56 7.13
CA MET A 131 -1.43 -1.72 6.53
C MET A 131 -0.99 -3.04 7.20
N ILE A 132 0.28 -3.18 7.60
CA ILE A 132 0.72 -4.30 8.45
C ILE A 132 -0.06 -4.27 9.77
N TRP A 133 -0.13 -3.12 10.42
CA TRP A 133 -0.90 -2.97 11.66
C TRP A 133 -2.37 -3.38 11.48
N LYS A 134 -3.03 -2.90 10.43
CA LYS A 134 -4.42 -3.23 10.10
C LYS A 134 -4.60 -4.76 9.98
N ARG A 135 -3.71 -5.43 9.23
CA ARG A 135 -3.73 -6.88 9.04
C ARG A 135 -3.60 -7.64 10.35
N GLU A 136 -2.60 -7.31 11.17
CA GLU A 136 -2.31 -8.04 12.41
C GLU A 136 -3.34 -7.78 13.51
N THR A 137 -4.11 -6.70 13.39
CA THR A 137 -5.15 -6.34 14.36
C THR A 137 -6.57 -6.64 13.88
N GLU A 138 -6.74 -7.18 12.68
CA GLU A 138 -8.06 -7.55 12.17
C GLU A 138 -8.71 -8.61 13.05
N GLY A 139 -9.93 -8.33 13.54
CA GLY A 139 -10.67 -9.24 14.44
C GLY A 139 -10.05 -9.41 15.84
N PHE A 140 -9.08 -8.57 16.20
CA PHE A 140 -8.34 -8.73 17.45
C PHE A 140 -8.97 -7.93 18.59
N SER A 141 -9.21 -8.59 19.74
CA SER A 141 -9.60 -7.93 20.99
C SER A 141 -8.36 -7.54 21.79
N PHE A 142 -8.34 -6.32 22.32
CA PHE A 142 -7.23 -5.80 23.12
C PHE A 142 -7.55 -5.75 24.63
N ALA A 143 -8.48 -6.60 25.07
CA ALA A 143 -9.08 -6.49 26.39
C ALA A 143 -8.10 -6.84 27.53
N ASP A 144 -7.17 -7.76 27.30
CA ASP A 144 -6.30 -8.33 28.32
C ASP A 144 -4.80 -8.28 27.96
N PRO A 145 -3.90 -8.45 28.94
CA PRO A 145 -2.46 -8.46 28.71
C PRO A 145 -1.99 -9.58 27.78
N GLU A 146 -2.62 -10.75 27.83
CA GLU A 146 -2.30 -11.92 27.03
C GLU A 146 -2.56 -11.64 25.56
N ALA A 147 -3.70 -11.03 25.22
CA ALA A 147 -4.01 -10.60 23.87
C ALA A 147 -2.95 -9.60 23.35
N LYS A 148 -2.55 -8.63 24.17
CA LYS A 148 -1.48 -7.68 23.77
C LYS A 148 -0.15 -8.37 23.50
N ALA A 149 0.21 -9.38 24.30
CA ALA A 149 1.42 -10.19 24.08
C ALA A 149 1.35 -11.00 22.77
N VAL A 150 0.17 -11.55 22.44
CA VAL A 150 -0.06 -12.23 21.15
C VAL A 150 0.12 -11.26 19.98
N LEU A 151 -0.41 -10.03 20.05
CA LEU A 151 -0.21 -9.01 19.02
C LEU A 151 1.27 -8.69 18.85
N ASP A 152 2.01 -8.49 19.96
CA ASP A 152 3.44 -8.21 19.91
C ASP A 152 4.22 -9.32 19.20
N LYS A 153 3.85 -10.57 19.45
CA LYS A 153 4.43 -11.74 18.77
C LYS A 153 4.13 -11.71 17.27
N LYS A 154 2.88 -11.42 16.86
CA LYS A 154 2.48 -11.34 15.45
C LYS A 154 3.25 -10.23 14.71
N LEU A 155 3.30 -9.02 15.28
CA LEU A 155 4.03 -7.89 14.70
C LEU A 155 5.54 -8.19 14.57
N ASN A 156 6.15 -8.78 15.59
CA ASN A 156 7.56 -9.17 15.55
C ASN A 156 7.81 -10.27 14.50
N GLN A 157 6.88 -11.20 14.34
CA GLN A 157 6.96 -12.25 13.31
C GLN A 157 6.89 -11.64 11.91
N ALA A 158 5.95 -10.73 11.63
CA ALA A 158 5.88 -10.02 10.36
C ALA A 158 7.20 -9.27 10.08
N LEU A 159 7.69 -8.51 11.06
CA LEU A 159 8.95 -7.77 10.93
C LEU A 159 10.20 -8.67 10.87
N SER A 160 10.11 -9.96 11.22
CA SER A 160 11.25 -10.87 11.09
C SER A 160 11.69 -11.04 9.65
N HIS A 161 10.79 -10.87 8.69
CA HIS A 161 11.05 -10.95 7.25
C HIS A 161 11.76 -9.71 6.69
N VAL A 162 11.70 -8.56 7.38
CA VAL A 162 12.39 -7.34 6.96
C VAL A 162 13.89 -7.49 7.16
N ARG A 163 14.65 -7.46 6.05
CA ARG A 163 16.11 -7.63 6.05
C ARG A 163 16.85 -6.35 6.42
N ASP A 164 16.32 -5.20 6.05
CA ASP A 164 16.88 -3.89 6.41
C ASP A 164 16.69 -3.63 7.91
N LYS A 165 17.80 -3.67 8.65
CA LYS A 165 17.78 -3.53 10.12
C LYS A 165 17.30 -2.15 10.59
N GLN A 166 17.64 -1.10 9.84
CA GLN A 166 17.25 0.26 10.17
C GLN A 166 15.76 0.46 9.94
N LEU A 167 15.24 0.02 8.80
CA LEU A 167 13.82 0.07 8.49
C LEU A 167 13.00 -0.76 9.48
N LYS A 168 13.47 -1.97 9.81
CA LYS A 168 12.86 -2.81 10.85
C LYS A 168 12.76 -2.10 12.20
N TYR A 169 13.81 -1.42 12.62
CA TYR A 169 13.81 -0.63 13.86
C TYR A 169 12.72 0.47 13.82
N TYR A 170 12.60 1.22 12.73
CA TYR A 170 11.58 2.26 12.61
C TYR A 170 10.16 1.72 12.57
N TYR A 171 9.91 0.57 11.95
CA TYR A 171 8.60 -0.10 12.05
C TYR A 171 8.29 -0.53 13.49
N GLN A 172 9.26 -1.02 14.24
CA GLN A 172 9.07 -1.35 15.65
C GLN A 172 8.70 -0.11 16.48
N GLN A 173 9.33 1.03 16.24
CA GLN A 173 8.98 2.30 16.91
C GLN A 173 7.55 2.73 16.50
N HIS A 174 7.24 2.73 15.22
CA HIS A 174 5.91 3.06 14.70
C HIS A 174 4.80 2.23 15.39
N PHE A 175 4.99 0.92 15.53
CA PHE A 175 4.01 0.07 16.22
C PHE A 175 3.94 0.34 17.73
N LYS A 176 5.04 0.73 18.38
CA LYS A 176 5.00 1.19 19.78
C LYS A 176 4.17 2.46 19.92
N ASP A 177 4.32 3.42 19.01
CA ASP A 177 3.58 4.68 19.02
C ASP A 177 2.09 4.46 18.79
N ILE A 178 1.71 3.58 17.85
CA ILE A 178 0.30 3.21 17.64
C ILE A 178 -0.27 2.57 18.91
N LYS A 179 0.45 1.61 19.51
CA LYS A 179 0.01 0.97 20.76
C LYS A 179 -0.17 1.98 21.88
N TRP A 180 0.80 2.86 22.07
CA TRP A 180 0.73 3.92 23.06
C TRP A 180 -0.52 4.79 22.88
N ASN A 181 -0.75 5.27 21.66
CA ASN A 181 -1.90 6.13 21.36
C ASN A 181 -3.24 5.40 21.55
N LYS A 182 -3.33 4.14 21.14
CA LYS A 182 -4.59 3.37 21.22
C LYS A 182 -4.90 2.84 22.62
N PHE A 183 -3.90 2.45 23.40
CA PHE A 183 -4.11 1.70 24.64
C PHE A 183 -3.83 2.49 25.91
N ILE A 184 -2.85 3.39 25.89
CA ILE A 184 -2.41 4.10 27.09
C ILE A 184 -3.08 5.45 27.20
N LYS A 185 -3.12 6.24 26.11
CA LYS A 185 -3.72 7.55 26.11
C LYS A 185 -5.24 7.55 26.36
N LYS A 186 -5.94 6.46 26.02
CA LYS A 186 -7.36 6.28 26.35
C LYS A 186 -7.62 5.94 27.82
N SER A 187 -6.66 5.30 28.49
CA SER A 187 -6.78 4.94 29.93
C SER A 187 -6.51 6.10 30.86
N VAL A 188 -5.79 7.14 30.43
CA VAL A 188 -5.45 8.33 31.23
C VAL A 188 -6.55 9.41 31.18
N LYS A 189 -7.53 9.28 30.27
CA LYS A 189 -8.68 10.22 30.14
C LYS A 189 -9.96 9.77 30.84
N LYS A 190 -9.92 8.67 31.60
CA LYS A 190 -10.96 8.23 32.53
C LYS A 190 -10.50 8.45 33.97
#